data_0db3e1e3b2a36ded05c6ecc8172b9e02
#
_entry.id   0db3e1e3b2a36ded05c6ecc8172b9e02
#
_cell.length_a   1.000
_cell.length_b   1.000
_cell.length_c   1.000
_cell.angle_alpha   90.00
_cell.angle_beta   90.00
_cell.angle_gamma   90.00
#
_symmetry.space_group_name_H-M   'P 1'
#
loop_
_entity.id
_entity.type
_entity.pdbx_description
1 polymer ?
#
loop_
_entity_poly.entity_id
_entity_poly.type
_entity_poly.pdbx_seq_one_letter_code
_entity_poly.pdbx_strand_id
1 'polypeptide(L)'
;KWINVAKITKWILDFMFYAGIAACFTLPFSLRFIGKFFPHYEIFYVPMLILFFISGVFAILIILELRCMFQTVLEGDCFVKENVKSLERMAVYSFFIAVVSGARLAIVITPATLVIILIFVIAGLFSKVLSKVFDQAVTYKLENDLTI
;
A
#
# COMPACT_ATOMS: atom_id res chain seq x y z
N LYS A 1 -3.30 14.55 22.20
CA LYS A 1 -2.19 13.58 22.11
C LYS A 1 -2.30 12.68 20.88
N TRP A 2 -3.51 12.13 20.59
CA TRP A 2 -3.68 11.32 19.39
C TRP A 2 -3.54 12.14 18.09
N ILE A 3 -3.88 13.42 18.13
CA ILE A 3 -3.68 14.32 16.98
C ILE A 3 -2.20 14.45 16.63
N ASN A 4 -1.33 14.50 17.63
CA ASN A 4 0.12 14.55 17.41
C ASN A 4 0.62 13.26 16.75
N VAL A 5 0.10 12.10 17.16
CA VAL A 5 0.40 10.82 16.53
C VAL A 5 -0.07 10.82 15.07
N ALA A 6 -1.27 11.34 14.79
CA ALA A 6 -1.80 11.43 13.43
C ALA A 6 -0.94 12.33 12.54
N LYS A 7 -0.48 13.46 13.07
CA LYS A 7 0.42 14.37 12.34
C LYS A 7 1.75 13.72 12.01
N ILE A 8 2.33 13.03 12.99
CA ILE A 8 3.59 12.31 12.81
C ILE A 8 3.42 11.21 11.76
N THR A 9 2.32 10.47 11.81
CA THR A 9 2.01 9.41 10.86
C THR A 9 1.87 9.97 9.45
N LYS A 10 1.16 11.09 9.30
CA LYS A 10 1.01 11.73 7.99
C LYS A 10 2.35 12.22 7.46
N TRP A 11 3.19 12.78 8.31
CA TRP A 11 4.52 13.22 7.91
C TRP A 11 5.39 12.05 7.44
N ILE A 12 5.33 10.92 8.15
CA ILE A 12 6.01 9.69 7.75
C ILE A 12 5.48 9.20 6.40
N LEU A 13 4.17 9.23 6.21
CA LEU A 13 3.57 8.82 4.93
C LEU A 13 4.00 9.73 3.78
N ASP A 14 4.10 11.03 4.01
CA ASP A 14 4.61 11.97 3.01
C ASP A 14 6.06 11.63 2.64
N PHE A 15 6.89 11.37 3.64
CA PHE A 15 8.27 10.95 3.42
C PHE A 15 8.33 9.64 2.63
N MET A 16 7.55 8.64 3.02
CA MET A 16 7.49 7.35 2.33
C MET A 16 7.02 7.49 0.87
N PHE A 17 6.08 8.38 0.61
CA PHE A 17 5.59 8.63 -0.74
C PHE A 17 6.71 9.13 -1.64
N TYR A 18 7.44 10.15 -1.22
CA TYR A 18 8.54 10.70 -2.00
C TYR A 18 9.71 9.73 -2.10
N ALA A 19 10.03 9.04 -1.01
CA ALA A 19 11.07 8.02 -1.01
C ALA A 19 10.72 6.85 -1.94
N GLY A 20 9.45 6.47 -1.99
CA GLY A 20 8.97 5.41 -2.88
C GLY A 20 9.09 5.79 -4.35
N ILE A 21 8.77 7.04 -4.70
CA ILE A 21 8.94 7.54 -6.06
C ILE A 21 10.42 7.50 -6.46
N ALA A 22 11.30 8.00 -5.58
CA ALA A 22 12.74 7.97 -5.80
C ALA A 22 13.26 6.53 -5.95
N ALA A 23 12.78 5.61 -5.11
CA ALA A 23 13.15 4.20 -5.19
C ALA A 23 12.75 3.58 -6.52
N CYS A 24 11.57 3.91 -7.05
CA CYS A 24 11.14 3.41 -8.36
C CYS A 24 12.04 3.91 -9.48
N PHE A 25 12.47 5.17 -9.45
CA PHE A 25 13.39 5.70 -10.44
C PHE A 25 14.77 5.10 -10.34
N THR A 26 15.23 4.71 -9.15
CA THR A 26 16.55 4.10 -8.94
C THR A 26 16.52 2.57 -9.01
N LEU A 27 15.36 1.97 -9.27
CA LEU A 27 15.18 0.53 -9.27
C LEU A 27 16.16 -0.21 -10.20
N PRO A 28 16.42 0.23 -11.45
CA PRO A 28 17.39 -0.43 -12.31
C PRO A 28 18.78 -0.53 -11.68
N PHE A 29 19.24 0.54 -11.05
CA PHE A 29 20.54 0.56 -10.38
C PHE A 29 20.55 -0.33 -9.14
N SER A 30 19.46 -0.29 -8.36
CA SER A 30 19.32 -1.14 -7.17
C SER A 30 19.37 -2.63 -7.52
N LEU A 31 18.68 -3.04 -8.58
CA LEU A 31 18.68 -4.43 -9.02
C LEU A 31 20.04 -4.87 -9.54
N ARG A 32 20.76 -4.00 -10.25
CA ARG A 32 22.12 -4.30 -10.69
C ARG A 32 23.06 -4.47 -9.51
N PHE A 33 22.91 -3.63 -8.49
CA PHE A 33 23.70 -3.74 -7.26
C PHE A 33 23.43 -5.06 -6.53
N ILE A 34 22.14 -5.43 -6.39
CA ILE A 34 21.75 -6.69 -5.77
C ILE A 34 22.24 -7.88 -6.59
N GLY A 35 22.21 -7.78 -7.92
CA GLY A 35 22.66 -8.82 -8.82
C GLY A 35 24.13 -9.21 -8.65
N LYS A 36 24.95 -8.28 -8.14
CA LYS A 36 26.35 -8.58 -7.83
C LYS A 36 26.50 -9.61 -6.72
N PHE A 37 25.53 -9.64 -5.79
CA PHE A 37 25.54 -10.55 -4.64
C PHE A 37 24.68 -11.78 -4.87
N PHE A 38 23.64 -11.67 -5.71
CA PHE A 38 22.67 -12.73 -5.95
C PHE A 38 22.56 -12.99 -7.47
N PRO A 39 23.17 -14.07 -7.97
CA PRO A 39 23.20 -14.36 -9.43
C PRO A 39 21.82 -14.47 -10.07
N HIS A 40 20.82 -14.91 -9.33
CA HIS A 40 19.46 -15.05 -9.85
C HIS A 40 18.86 -13.73 -10.31
N TYR A 41 19.17 -12.63 -9.61
CA TYR A 41 18.70 -11.29 -9.98
C TYR A 41 19.40 -10.76 -11.21
N GLU A 42 20.64 -11.22 -11.48
CA GLU A 42 21.35 -10.86 -12.68
C GLU A 42 20.80 -11.58 -13.92
N ILE A 43 20.56 -12.88 -13.79
CA ILE A 43 20.05 -13.72 -14.88
C ILE A 43 18.62 -13.30 -15.29
N PHE A 44 17.75 -13.03 -14.30
CA PHE A 44 16.37 -12.65 -14.52
C PHE A 44 16.16 -11.14 -14.32
N TYR A 45 17.12 -10.33 -14.72
CA TYR A 45 17.11 -8.87 -14.47
C TYR A 45 15.85 -8.21 -15.04
N VAL A 46 15.53 -8.45 -16.33
CA VAL A 46 14.41 -7.77 -16.99
C VAL A 46 13.06 -8.18 -16.39
N PRO A 47 12.73 -9.48 -16.23
CA PRO A 47 11.48 -9.86 -15.56
C PRO A 47 11.38 -9.33 -14.15
N MET A 48 12.45 -9.41 -13.37
CA MET A 48 12.43 -8.92 -11.99
C MET A 48 12.26 -7.40 -11.92
N LEU A 49 12.89 -6.67 -12.84
CA LEU A 49 12.76 -5.22 -12.93
C LEU A 49 11.29 -4.83 -13.17
N ILE A 50 10.63 -5.49 -14.11
CA ILE A 50 9.23 -5.22 -14.44
C ILE A 50 8.33 -5.51 -13.24
N LEU A 51 8.53 -6.66 -12.60
CA LEU A 51 7.68 -7.07 -11.47
C LEU A 51 7.88 -6.15 -10.27
N PHE A 52 9.12 -5.78 -9.96
CA PHE A 52 9.39 -4.84 -8.87
C PHE A 52 8.83 -3.45 -9.17
N PHE A 53 8.91 -3.01 -10.43
CA PHE A 53 8.37 -1.71 -10.81
C PHE A 53 6.84 -1.67 -10.63
N ILE A 54 6.15 -2.71 -11.09
CA ILE A 54 4.68 -2.82 -10.93
C ILE A 54 4.31 -2.81 -9.44
N SER A 55 5.00 -3.63 -8.64
CA SER A 55 4.78 -3.67 -7.19
C SER A 55 5.02 -2.30 -6.54
N GLY A 56 6.08 -1.61 -6.95
CA GLY A 56 6.41 -0.28 -6.45
C GLY A 56 5.34 0.76 -6.76
N VAL A 57 4.81 0.74 -7.98
CA VAL A 57 3.72 1.65 -8.38
C VAL A 57 2.49 1.41 -7.51
N PHE A 58 2.07 0.15 -7.33
CA PHE A 58 0.91 -0.15 -6.49
C PHE A 58 1.16 0.21 -5.03
N ALA A 59 2.38 0.03 -4.52
CA ALA A 59 2.74 0.43 -3.16
C ALA A 59 2.64 1.95 -2.98
N ILE A 60 3.09 2.72 -3.97
CA ILE A 60 2.96 4.18 -3.96
C ILE A 60 1.49 4.59 -3.97
N LEU A 61 0.65 3.90 -4.75
CA LEU A 61 -0.78 4.17 -4.78
C LEU A 61 -1.44 3.90 -3.41
N ILE A 62 -1.03 2.84 -2.72
CA ILE A 62 -1.49 2.56 -1.36
C ILE A 62 -1.11 3.70 -0.41
N ILE A 63 0.13 4.16 -0.48
CA ILE A 63 0.62 5.26 0.36
C ILE A 63 -0.16 6.54 0.06
N LEU A 64 -0.46 6.80 -1.21
CA LEU A 64 -1.26 7.95 -1.62
C LEU A 64 -2.66 7.91 -0.99
N GLU A 65 -3.32 6.74 -1.03
CA GLU A 65 -4.62 6.57 -0.40
C GLU A 65 -4.56 6.80 1.11
N LEU A 66 -3.51 6.28 1.77
CA LEU A 66 -3.31 6.50 3.20
C LEU A 66 -3.09 7.98 3.52
N ARG A 67 -2.34 8.70 2.70
CA ARG A 67 -2.14 10.15 2.88
C ARG A 67 -3.47 10.90 2.84
N CYS A 68 -4.32 10.57 1.87
CA CYS A 68 -5.63 11.19 1.74
C CYS A 68 -6.52 10.89 2.96
N MET A 69 -6.49 9.66 3.46
CA MET A 69 -7.25 9.27 4.63
C MET A 69 -6.77 9.99 5.90
N PHE A 70 -5.47 10.09 6.10
CA PHE A 70 -4.92 10.81 7.26
C PHE A 70 -5.18 12.31 7.19
N GLN A 71 -5.32 12.87 6.00
CA GLN A 71 -5.74 14.26 5.86
C GLN A 71 -7.14 14.47 6.44
N THR A 72 -8.07 13.55 6.18
CA THR A 72 -9.43 13.63 6.75
C THR A 72 -9.43 13.43 8.27
N VAL A 73 -8.53 12.59 8.79
CA VAL A 73 -8.35 12.42 10.23
C VAL A 73 -7.94 13.76 10.88
N LEU A 74 -6.99 14.47 10.26
CA LEU A 74 -6.52 15.76 10.76
C LEU A 74 -7.59 16.84 10.65
N GLU A 75 -8.50 16.73 9.70
CA GLU A 75 -9.64 17.65 9.55
C GLU A 75 -10.76 17.35 10.53
N GLY A 76 -10.66 16.25 11.27
CA GLY A 76 -11.60 15.91 12.33
C GLY A 76 -12.74 14.99 11.94
N ASP A 77 -12.88 14.65 10.68
CA ASP A 77 -13.94 13.77 10.19
C ASP A 77 -13.38 12.75 9.20
N CYS A 78 -13.13 11.55 9.67
CA CYS A 78 -12.59 10.45 8.87
C CYS A 78 -13.66 9.50 8.32
N PHE A 79 -14.89 9.58 8.84
CA PHE A 79 -15.98 8.69 8.41
C PHE A 79 -16.72 9.32 7.25
N VAL A 80 -16.10 9.30 6.07
CA VAL A 80 -16.62 9.84 4.83
C VAL A 80 -16.57 8.76 3.75
N LYS A 81 -17.43 8.88 2.75
CA LYS A 81 -17.49 7.90 1.66
C LYS A 81 -16.18 7.80 0.88
N GLU A 82 -15.45 8.88 0.75
CA GLU A 82 -14.15 8.89 0.07
C GLU A 82 -13.18 7.92 0.74
N ASN A 83 -13.20 7.82 2.06
CA ASN A 83 -12.35 6.89 2.80
C ASN A 83 -12.78 5.44 2.63
N VAL A 84 -14.09 5.19 2.52
CA VAL A 84 -14.60 3.85 2.18
C VAL A 84 -14.03 3.42 0.83
N LYS A 85 -14.09 4.28 -0.17
CA LYS A 85 -13.56 4.01 -1.51
C LYS A 85 -12.03 3.85 -1.49
N SER A 86 -11.33 4.67 -0.70
CA SER A 86 -9.88 4.54 -0.54
C SER A 86 -9.50 3.17 0.01
N LEU A 87 -10.22 2.70 1.03
CA LEU A 87 -9.98 1.38 1.62
C LEU A 87 -10.26 0.25 0.62
N GLU A 88 -11.30 0.38 -0.19
CA GLU A 88 -11.59 -0.60 -1.23
C GLU A 88 -10.47 -0.64 -2.29
N ARG A 89 -9.98 0.53 -2.71
CA ARG A 89 -8.87 0.62 -3.65
C ARG A 89 -7.59 0.03 -3.04
N MET A 90 -7.31 0.30 -1.76
CA MET A 90 -6.16 -0.27 -1.07
C MET A 90 -6.22 -1.78 -1.02
N ALA A 91 -7.41 -2.35 -0.81
CA ALA A 91 -7.59 -3.80 -0.83
C ALA A 91 -7.22 -4.37 -2.21
N VAL A 92 -7.70 -3.75 -3.28
CA VAL A 92 -7.39 -4.17 -4.65
C VAL A 92 -5.88 -4.07 -4.92
N TYR A 93 -5.27 -2.94 -4.58
CA TYR A 93 -3.83 -2.75 -4.79
C TYR A 93 -3.00 -3.78 -4.02
N SER A 94 -3.40 -4.07 -2.78
CA SER A 94 -2.71 -5.07 -1.95
C SER A 94 -2.78 -6.46 -2.57
N PHE A 95 -3.93 -6.86 -3.09
CA PHE A 95 -4.07 -8.15 -3.76
C PHE A 95 -3.26 -8.21 -5.06
N PHE A 96 -3.20 -7.12 -5.81
CA PHE A 96 -2.35 -7.06 -7.00
C PHE A 96 -0.87 -7.22 -6.65
N ILE A 97 -0.42 -6.58 -5.58
CA ILE A 97 0.97 -6.74 -5.12
C ILE A 97 1.22 -8.20 -4.72
N ALA A 98 0.27 -8.83 -4.05
CA ALA A 98 0.39 -10.25 -3.67
C ALA A 98 0.52 -11.14 -4.91
N VAL A 99 -0.28 -10.91 -5.94
CA VAL A 99 -0.25 -11.67 -7.18
C VAL A 99 1.08 -11.46 -7.91
N VAL A 100 1.53 -10.22 -8.04
CA VAL A 100 2.81 -9.88 -8.68
C VAL A 100 3.97 -10.51 -7.91
N SER A 101 3.91 -10.48 -6.58
CA SER A 101 4.92 -11.12 -5.73
C SER A 101 4.93 -12.63 -5.91
N GLY A 102 3.75 -13.23 -6.11
CA GLY A 102 3.64 -14.66 -6.46
C GLY A 102 4.34 -14.98 -7.78
N ALA A 103 4.20 -14.10 -8.77
CA ALA A 103 4.91 -14.26 -10.04
C ALA A 103 6.43 -14.20 -9.84
N ARG A 104 6.91 -13.28 -8.98
CA ARG A 104 8.34 -13.22 -8.63
C ARG A 104 8.81 -14.49 -7.94
N LEU A 105 7.98 -15.05 -7.07
CA LEU A 105 8.30 -16.29 -6.38
C LEU A 105 8.48 -17.46 -7.35
N ALA A 106 7.70 -17.48 -8.43
CA ALA A 106 7.84 -18.49 -9.47
C ALA A 106 9.19 -18.41 -10.21
N ILE A 107 9.78 -17.22 -10.28
CA ILE A 107 11.08 -17.01 -10.92
C ILE A 107 12.22 -17.30 -9.93
N VAL A 108 12.18 -16.68 -8.76
CA VAL A 108 13.20 -16.83 -7.70
C VAL A 108 12.48 -17.05 -6.38
N ILE A 109 12.72 -18.20 -5.75
CA ILE A 109 12.11 -18.54 -4.46
C ILE A 109 12.96 -17.92 -3.34
N THR A 110 12.38 -16.98 -2.60
CA THR A 110 13.03 -16.39 -1.43
C THR A 110 12.04 -16.34 -0.27
N PRO A 111 12.51 -16.56 0.98
CA PRO A 111 11.63 -16.43 2.16
C PRO A 111 11.02 -15.04 2.29
N ALA A 112 11.77 -14.00 1.91
CA ALA A 112 11.29 -12.63 1.95
C ALA A 112 10.06 -12.42 1.06
N THR A 113 10.03 -13.02 -0.13
CA THR A 113 8.88 -12.93 -1.05
C THR A 113 7.65 -13.61 -0.45
N LEU A 114 7.82 -14.76 0.20
CA LEU A 114 6.71 -15.44 0.90
C LEU A 114 6.11 -14.55 1.98
N VAL A 115 6.95 -13.88 2.76
CA VAL A 115 6.50 -12.97 3.82
C VAL A 115 5.75 -11.78 3.20
N ILE A 116 6.25 -11.21 2.11
CA ILE A 116 5.60 -10.10 1.40
C ILE A 116 4.21 -10.52 0.91
N ILE A 117 4.08 -11.69 0.30
CA ILE A 117 2.79 -12.20 -0.17
C ILE A 117 1.80 -12.29 0.99
N LEU A 118 2.23 -12.89 2.10
CA LEU A 118 1.38 -13.04 3.27
C LEU A 118 0.95 -11.68 3.83
N ILE A 119 1.88 -10.75 3.96
CA ILE A 119 1.60 -9.39 4.46
C ILE A 119 0.55 -8.70 3.59
N PHE A 120 0.69 -8.75 2.26
CA PHE A 120 -0.23 -8.05 1.37
C PHE A 120 -1.58 -8.76 1.23
N VAL A 121 -1.64 -10.07 1.37
CA VAL A 121 -2.93 -10.79 1.46
C VAL A 121 -3.68 -10.34 2.72
N ILE A 122 -3.01 -10.31 3.86
CA ILE A 122 -3.62 -9.85 5.12
C ILE A 122 -4.01 -8.36 5.01
N ALA A 123 -3.14 -7.54 4.44
CA ALA A 123 -3.43 -6.12 4.25
C ALA A 123 -4.67 -5.91 3.39
N GLY A 124 -4.81 -6.69 2.30
CA GLY A 124 -5.97 -6.62 1.44
C GLY A 124 -7.26 -7.03 2.15
N LEU A 125 -7.21 -8.13 2.89
CA LEU A 125 -8.37 -8.59 3.68
C LEU A 125 -8.73 -7.58 4.75
N PHE A 126 -7.74 -7.06 5.47
CA PHE A 126 -7.94 -6.06 6.52
C PHE A 126 -8.56 -4.79 5.94
N SER A 127 -8.05 -4.30 4.81
CA SER A 127 -8.58 -3.10 4.15
C SER A 127 -10.03 -3.32 3.71
N LYS A 128 -10.35 -4.50 3.19
CA LYS A 128 -11.72 -4.83 2.77
C LYS A 128 -12.68 -4.85 3.95
N VAL A 129 -12.29 -5.50 5.05
CA VAL A 129 -13.10 -5.52 6.29
C VAL A 129 -13.27 -4.11 6.81
N LEU A 130 -12.19 -3.34 6.85
CA LEU A 130 -12.22 -1.97 7.37
C LEU A 130 -13.09 -1.07 6.50
N SER A 131 -13.13 -1.28 5.17
CA SER A 131 -14.02 -0.53 4.28
C SER A 131 -15.48 -0.77 4.64
N LYS A 132 -15.84 -1.99 5.01
CA LYS A 132 -17.21 -2.33 5.45
C LYS A 132 -17.55 -1.66 6.79
N VAL A 133 -16.60 -1.66 7.72
CA VAL A 133 -16.78 -0.99 9.02
C VAL A 133 -16.96 0.51 8.82
N PHE A 134 -16.14 1.13 7.96
CA PHE A 134 -16.28 2.55 7.66
C PHE A 134 -17.60 2.85 6.95
N ASP A 135 -18.04 1.99 6.03
CA ASP A 135 -19.31 2.16 5.34
C ASP A 135 -20.48 2.13 6.33
N GLN A 136 -20.46 1.20 7.28
CA GLN A 136 -21.46 1.16 8.36
C GLN A 136 -21.44 2.42 9.19
N ALA A 137 -20.25 2.92 9.55
CA ALA A 137 -20.09 4.13 10.34
C ALA A 137 -20.61 5.36 9.58
N VAL A 138 -20.34 5.46 8.27
CA VAL A 138 -20.82 6.54 7.42
C VAL A 138 -22.34 6.51 7.33
N THR A 139 -22.93 5.33 7.10
CA THR A 139 -24.37 5.15 7.02
C THR A 139 -25.04 5.54 8.33
N TYR A 140 -24.50 5.09 9.46
CA TYR A 140 -25.02 5.40 10.78
C TYR A 140 -24.96 6.90 11.06
N LYS A 141 -23.88 7.57 10.68
CA LYS A 141 -23.69 9.00 10.82
C LYS A 141 -24.74 9.78 10.01
N LEU A 142 -24.99 9.39 8.77
CA LEU A 142 -25.97 10.02 7.91
C LEU A 142 -27.40 9.85 8.46
N GLU A 143 -27.74 8.67 8.96
CA GLU A 143 -29.04 8.42 9.61
C GLU A 143 -29.21 9.28 10.84
N ASN A 144 -28.16 9.41 11.66
CA ASN A 144 -28.19 10.21 12.87
C ASN A 144 -28.38 11.71 12.55
N ASP A 145 -27.72 12.20 11.50
CA ASP A 145 -27.87 13.59 11.04
C ASP A 145 -29.29 13.89 10.56
N LEU A 146 -29.96 12.88 9.97
CA LEU A 146 -31.32 13.03 9.46
C LEU A 146 -32.37 13.04 10.56
N THR A 147 -32.07 12.50 11.74
CA THR A 147 -33.03 12.41 12.86
C THR A 147 -33.08 13.67 13.72
N ILE A 148 -32.20 14.61 13.50
CA ILE A 148 -32.18 15.91 14.19
C ILE A 148 -33.00 16.93 13.42
#